data_586ae71d06d9462f91795babe2eb7b61
#
_entry.id   586ae71d06d9462f91795babe2eb7b61
#
_cell.length_a   1.000
_cell.length_b   1.000
_cell.length_c   1.000
_cell.angle_alpha   90.00
_cell.angle_beta   90.00
_cell.angle_gamma   90.00
#
_symmetry.space_group_name_H-M   'P 1'
#
loop_
_entity.id
_entity.type
_entity.pdbx_description
1 polymer ?
#
loop_
_entity_poly.entity_id
_entity_poly.type
_entity_poly.pdbx_seq_one_letter_code
_entity_poly.pdbx_strand_id
1 'polypeptide(L)'
;MPAEDDGLDPVIHAPVRLRVMVTLAALKEGDDLSFTRLQDLLGLTPGNLITHLRKLEDAGYVTTAKSGGGVTARTSVSLTRQGRKSLDAYTAVLRQLLDSAGANGAGPH
;
A
#
# COMPACT_ATOMS: atom_id res chain seq x y z
N MET A 1 -1.15 23.28 -5.65
CA MET A 1 -0.02 23.83 -5.53
C MET A 1 1.05 22.99 -4.99
N PRO A 2 1.94 22.90 -5.74
CA PRO A 2 3.01 22.02 -5.41
C PRO A 2 3.78 22.44 -4.18
N ALA A 3 3.52 23.58 -3.71
CA ALA A 3 4.16 23.99 -2.49
C ALA A 3 3.87 23.00 -1.37
N GLU A 4 2.83 22.24 -1.53
CA GLU A 4 2.50 21.28 -0.51
C GLU A 4 3.12 19.94 -0.75
N ASP A 5 4.02 19.84 -1.69
CA ASP A 5 4.66 18.57 -1.94
C ASP A 5 5.62 18.28 -0.79
N ASP A 6 5.18 17.44 0.11
CA ASP A 6 5.98 17.05 1.27
C ASP A 6 6.75 15.76 1.01
N GLY A 7 6.75 15.28 -0.23
CA GLY A 7 7.46 14.07 -0.58
C GLY A 7 6.68 12.80 -0.31
N LEU A 8 5.46 12.91 0.19
CA LEU A 8 4.63 11.73 0.42
C LEU A 8 3.90 11.38 -0.87
N ASP A 9 4.12 10.15 -1.32
CA ASP A 9 3.51 9.66 -2.55
C ASP A 9 1.99 9.70 -2.41
N PRO A 10 1.29 10.44 -3.27
CA PRO A 10 -0.16 10.58 -3.12
C PRO A 10 -0.92 9.29 -3.38
N VAL A 11 -0.36 8.36 -4.13
CA VAL A 11 -1.00 7.07 -4.34
C VAL A 11 -0.97 6.24 -3.06
N ILE A 12 0.14 6.28 -2.36
CA ILE A 12 0.30 5.55 -1.10
C ILE A 12 -0.34 6.29 0.05
N HIS A 13 -0.34 7.63 -0.02
CA HIS A 13 -0.83 8.47 1.07
C HIS A 13 -2.35 8.50 1.09
N ALA A 14 -2.94 7.35 1.30
CA ALA A 14 -4.37 7.15 1.42
C ALA A 14 -4.55 5.96 2.36
N PRO A 15 -5.36 6.09 3.40
CA PRO A 15 -5.38 5.08 4.47
C PRO A 15 -5.56 3.65 3.99
N VAL A 16 -6.52 3.40 3.10
CA VAL A 16 -6.76 2.04 2.65
C VAL A 16 -5.59 1.54 1.80
N ARG A 17 -5.11 2.37 0.88
CA ARG A 17 -4.02 1.95 0.00
C ARG A 17 -2.74 1.71 0.80
N LEU A 18 -2.49 2.56 1.79
CA LEU A 18 -1.34 2.35 2.67
C LEU A 18 -1.44 1.01 3.39
N ARG A 19 -2.63 0.69 3.90
CA ARG A 19 -2.82 -0.59 4.59
C ARG A 19 -2.60 -1.77 3.65
N VAL A 20 -3.06 -1.66 2.41
CA VAL A 20 -2.80 -2.71 1.42
C VAL A 20 -1.30 -2.89 1.21
N MET A 21 -0.59 -1.80 0.99
CA MET A 21 0.84 -1.84 0.75
C MET A 21 1.60 -2.45 1.92
N VAL A 22 1.26 -2.03 3.14
CA VAL A 22 1.93 -2.52 4.33
C VAL A 22 1.65 -4.01 4.54
N THR A 23 0.41 -4.41 4.31
CA THR A 23 0.05 -5.83 4.47
C THR A 23 0.83 -6.70 3.50
N LEU A 24 0.93 -6.26 2.24
CA LEU A 24 1.68 -7.03 1.25
C LEU A 24 3.18 -6.99 1.53
N ALA A 25 3.68 -5.87 2.04
CA ALA A 25 5.10 -5.74 2.32
C ALA A 25 5.55 -6.64 3.48
N ALA A 26 4.62 -7.06 4.32
CA ALA A 26 4.95 -7.96 5.43
C ALA A 26 5.21 -9.39 4.94
N LEU A 27 4.84 -9.71 3.71
CA LEU A 27 5.13 -11.01 3.13
C LEU A 27 6.57 -11.04 2.64
N LYS A 28 7.07 -12.25 2.43
CA LYS A 28 8.37 -12.40 1.76
C LYS A 28 8.26 -11.81 0.36
N GLU A 29 9.35 -11.27 -0.13
CA GLU A 29 9.39 -10.72 -1.47
C GLU A 29 9.00 -11.81 -2.47
N GLY A 30 8.06 -11.46 -3.36
CA GLY A 30 7.56 -12.40 -4.35
C GLY A 30 6.34 -13.19 -3.92
N ASP A 31 5.98 -13.14 -2.66
CA ASP A 31 4.78 -13.82 -2.17
C ASP A 31 3.54 -13.00 -2.51
N ASP A 32 2.40 -13.66 -2.45
CA ASP A 32 1.13 -12.99 -2.73
C ASP A 32 0.08 -13.37 -1.70
N LEU A 33 -1.01 -12.61 -1.71
CA LEU A 33 -2.21 -12.94 -0.95
C LEU A 33 -3.37 -13.06 -1.94
N SER A 34 -4.31 -13.94 -1.64
CA SER A 34 -5.52 -13.96 -2.43
C SER A 34 -6.33 -12.68 -2.17
N PHE A 35 -7.09 -12.28 -3.17
CA PHE A 35 -7.96 -11.12 -3.05
C PHE A 35 -8.88 -11.26 -1.84
N THR A 36 -9.48 -12.45 -1.67
CA THR A 36 -10.40 -12.70 -0.56
C THR A 36 -9.69 -12.58 0.78
N ARG A 37 -8.47 -13.09 0.87
CA ARG A 37 -7.73 -13.01 2.13
C ARG A 37 -7.38 -11.57 2.47
N LEU A 38 -6.96 -10.81 1.46
CA LEU A 38 -6.64 -9.40 1.64
C LEU A 38 -7.88 -8.63 2.06
N GLN A 39 -9.00 -8.91 1.42
CA GLN A 39 -10.26 -8.30 1.76
C GLN A 39 -10.64 -8.56 3.23
N ASP A 40 -10.50 -9.80 3.66
CA ASP A 40 -10.83 -10.19 5.03
C ASP A 40 -9.91 -9.50 6.03
N LEU A 41 -8.62 -9.50 5.75
CA LEU A 41 -7.65 -8.88 6.66
C LEU A 41 -7.91 -7.39 6.85
N LEU A 42 -8.36 -6.73 5.81
CA LEU A 42 -8.56 -5.29 5.85
C LEU A 42 -9.99 -4.88 6.19
N GLY A 43 -10.91 -5.84 6.21
CA GLY A 43 -12.30 -5.55 6.53
C GLY A 43 -12.99 -4.69 5.47
N LEU A 44 -12.67 -4.91 4.20
CA LEU A 44 -13.19 -4.08 3.12
C LEU A 44 -14.24 -4.83 2.32
N THR A 45 -15.11 -4.06 1.66
CA THR A 45 -16.00 -4.64 0.66
C THR A 45 -15.18 -4.95 -0.60
N PRO A 46 -15.63 -5.91 -1.42
CA PRO A 46 -14.92 -6.21 -2.66
C PRO A 46 -14.77 -4.98 -3.56
N GLY A 47 -15.82 -4.17 -3.68
CA GLY A 47 -15.75 -2.99 -4.53
C GLY A 47 -14.75 -1.97 -4.05
N ASN A 48 -14.65 -1.75 -2.74
CA ASN A 48 -13.66 -0.85 -2.20
C ASN A 48 -12.26 -1.34 -2.47
N LEU A 49 -12.02 -2.63 -2.24
CA LEU A 49 -10.70 -3.18 -2.49
C LEU A 49 -10.33 -3.10 -3.96
N ILE A 50 -11.26 -3.43 -4.86
CA ILE A 50 -10.99 -3.34 -6.30
C ILE A 50 -10.59 -1.91 -6.67
N THR A 51 -11.33 -0.93 -6.19
CA THR A 51 -11.06 0.47 -6.53
C THR A 51 -9.65 0.88 -6.12
N HIS A 52 -9.25 0.52 -4.91
CA HIS A 52 -7.94 0.89 -4.42
C HIS A 52 -6.83 0.09 -5.07
N LEU A 53 -7.07 -1.19 -5.34
CA LEU A 53 -6.08 -2.01 -6.03
C LEU A 53 -5.81 -1.50 -7.44
N ARG A 54 -6.84 -1.01 -8.14
CA ARG A 54 -6.63 -0.45 -9.47
C ARG A 54 -5.70 0.74 -9.44
N LYS A 55 -5.86 1.62 -8.46
CA LYS A 55 -4.99 2.77 -8.33
C LYS A 55 -3.55 2.35 -8.06
N LEU A 56 -3.37 1.35 -7.23
CA LEU A 56 -2.04 0.84 -6.93
C LEU A 56 -1.44 0.11 -8.14
N GLU A 57 -2.27 -0.63 -8.86
CA GLU A 57 -1.81 -1.33 -10.04
C GLU A 57 -1.45 -0.36 -11.16
N ASP A 58 -2.24 0.68 -11.36
CA ASP A 58 -1.94 1.71 -12.35
C ASP A 58 -0.63 2.42 -12.05
N ALA A 59 -0.30 2.55 -10.79
CA ALA A 59 0.96 3.16 -10.39
C ALA A 59 2.15 2.18 -10.50
N GLY A 60 1.88 0.92 -10.75
CA GLY A 60 2.93 -0.09 -10.85
C GLY A 60 3.37 -0.65 -9.51
N TYR A 61 2.60 -0.43 -8.47
CA TYR A 61 3.00 -0.82 -7.12
C TYR A 61 2.54 -2.21 -6.73
N VAL A 62 1.45 -2.68 -7.31
CA VAL A 62 0.99 -4.05 -7.08
C VAL A 62 0.68 -4.67 -8.43
N THR A 63 0.63 -5.99 -8.44
CA THR A 63 0.20 -6.74 -9.61
C THR A 63 -0.81 -7.77 -9.16
N THR A 64 -1.74 -8.08 -10.04
CA THR A 64 -2.75 -9.09 -9.77
C THR A 64 -2.64 -10.19 -10.80
N ALA A 65 -2.96 -11.39 -10.38
CA ALA A 65 -2.91 -12.55 -11.26
C ALA A 65 -4.11 -13.42 -10.98
N LYS A 66 -4.69 -13.96 -12.04
CA LYS A 66 -5.78 -14.90 -11.90
C LYS A 66 -5.28 -16.29 -12.22
N SER A 67 -5.73 -17.25 -11.44
CA SER A 67 -5.39 -18.65 -11.65
C SER A 67 -6.63 -19.49 -11.44
N GLY A 68 -6.62 -20.71 -12.01
CA GLY A 68 -7.75 -21.60 -11.95
C GLY A 68 -8.86 -21.16 -12.89
N GLY A 69 -9.98 -21.85 -12.84
CA GLY A 69 -11.14 -21.52 -13.65
C GLY A 69 -12.40 -22.00 -12.99
N GLY A 70 -13.52 -21.40 -13.37
CA GLY A 70 -14.80 -21.77 -12.79
C GLY A 70 -14.78 -21.53 -11.28
N VAL A 71 -15.17 -22.55 -10.53
CA VAL A 71 -15.27 -22.40 -9.08
C VAL A 71 -13.91 -22.35 -8.40
N THR A 72 -12.83 -22.72 -9.11
CA THR A 72 -11.50 -22.66 -8.53
C THR A 72 -10.76 -21.40 -8.91
N ALA A 73 -11.41 -20.50 -9.64
CA ALA A 73 -10.78 -19.24 -10.02
C ALA A 73 -10.45 -18.41 -8.79
N ARG A 74 -9.25 -17.86 -8.77
CA ARG A 74 -8.86 -16.98 -7.68
C ARG A 74 -7.96 -15.90 -8.22
N THR A 75 -8.03 -14.76 -7.59
CA THR A 75 -7.16 -13.63 -7.89
C THR A 75 -6.18 -13.48 -6.74
N SER A 76 -4.91 -13.34 -7.07
CA SER A 76 -3.88 -13.07 -6.07
C SER A 76 -3.28 -11.71 -6.33
N VAL A 77 -2.77 -11.11 -5.26
CA VAL A 77 -2.22 -9.76 -5.27
C VAL A 77 -0.83 -9.82 -4.69
N SER A 78 0.12 -9.19 -5.34
CA SER A 78 1.47 -9.11 -4.80
C SER A 78 2.04 -7.72 -4.99
N LEU A 79 2.99 -7.39 -4.11
CA LEU A 79 3.69 -6.12 -4.17
C LEU A 79 4.80 -6.23 -5.20
N THR A 80 4.91 -5.25 -6.09
CA THR A 80 6.00 -5.24 -7.05
C THR A 80 7.27 -4.71 -6.39
N ARG A 81 8.40 -4.91 -7.06
CA ARG A 81 9.65 -4.32 -6.59
C ARG A 81 9.54 -2.81 -6.52
N GLN A 82 8.92 -2.20 -7.52
CA GLN A 82 8.70 -0.76 -7.52
C GLN A 82 7.81 -0.34 -6.35
N GLY A 83 6.77 -1.12 -6.07
CA GLY A 83 5.90 -0.84 -4.93
C GLY A 83 6.65 -0.88 -3.62
N ARG A 84 7.53 -1.88 -3.46
CA ARG A 84 8.32 -1.98 -2.23
C ARG A 84 9.25 -0.79 -2.09
N LYS A 85 9.92 -0.40 -3.17
CA LYS A 85 10.79 0.78 -3.12
C LYS A 85 10.02 2.05 -2.79
N SER A 86 8.84 2.19 -3.40
CA SER A 86 8.03 3.38 -3.18
C SER A 86 7.49 3.43 -1.76
N LEU A 87 7.14 2.29 -1.20
CA LEU A 87 6.70 2.24 0.19
C LEU A 87 7.85 2.57 1.13
N ASP A 88 9.04 2.06 0.85
CA ASP A 88 10.21 2.38 1.68
C ASP A 88 10.50 3.87 1.65
N ALA A 89 10.43 4.48 0.46
CA ALA A 89 10.63 5.92 0.34
C ALA A 89 9.55 6.69 1.09
N TYR A 90 8.31 6.23 0.99
CA TYR A 90 7.19 6.85 1.70
C TYR A 90 7.43 6.81 3.21
N THR A 91 7.83 5.66 3.74
CA THR A 91 8.04 5.55 5.18
C THR A 91 9.22 6.38 5.64
N ALA A 92 10.25 6.50 4.82
CA ALA A 92 11.39 7.34 5.16
C ALA A 92 11.01 8.81 5.26
N VAL A 93 10.22 9.30 4.28
CA VAL A 93 9.77 10.68 4.31
C VAL A 93 8.84 10.91 5.50
N LEU A 94 7.91 9.98 5.73
CA LEU A 94 6.99 10.11 6.84
C LEU A 94 7.74 10.15 8.16
N ARG A 95 8.75 9.29 8.32
CA ARG A 95 9.55 9.28 9.53
C ARG A 95 10.27 10.61 9.73
N GLN A 96 10.81 11.17 8.66
CA GLN A 96 11.46 12.48 8.74
C GLN A 96 10.49 13.57 9.17
N LEU A 97 9.28 13.53 8.63
CA LEU A 97 8.27 14.50 9.02
C LEU A 97 7.89 14.35 10.48
N LEU A 98 7.75 13.12 10.94
CA LEU A 98 7.41 12.87 12.33
C LEU A 98 8.54 13.28 13.26
N ASP A 99 9.78 13.00 12.88
CA ASP A 99 10.94 13.37 13.67
C ASP A 99 11.07 14.88 13.74
N SER A 100 10.87 15.55 12.61
CA SER A 100 10.93 17.01 12.56
C SER A 100 9.84 17.63 13.43
N ALA A 101 8.62 17.11 13.32
CA ALA A 101 7.53 17.58 14.15
C ALA A 101 7.80 17.30 15.62
N GLY A 102 8.36 16.13 15.91
CA GLY A 102 8.72 15.78 17.26
C GLY A 102 9.79 16.69 17.82
N ALA A 103 10.80 17.00 17.02
CA ALA A 103 11.87 17.89 17.46
C ALA A 103 11.35 19.29 17.71
N ASN A 104 10.42 19.74 16.87
CA ASN A 104 9.86 21.09 17.01
C ASN A 104 8.76 21.15 18.06
N GLY A 105 7.94 20.11 18.08
CA GLY A 105 6.78 20.12 18.96
C GLY A 105 6.99 19.46 20.28
N ALA A 106 8.08 18.70 20.39
CA ALA A 106 8.33 17.98 21.60
C ALA A 106 8.43 18.91 22.74
N GLY A 107 9.08 19.99 22.53
CA GLY A 107 9.24 20.88 23.62
C GLY A 107 9.67 20.10 24.83
N PRO A 108 9.82 20.75 25.89
CA PRO A 108 10.11 20.04 27.11
C PRO A 108 8.84 19.37 27.58
N HIS A 109 8.98 18.22 27.97
CA HIS A 109 7.84 17.49 28.52
C HIS A 109 8.06 17.23 29.95
#